data_90d732b14b3d5674393183f1d5683d53
#
_entry.id   90d732b14b3d5674393183f1d5683d53
#
_cell.length_a   1.000
_cell.length_b   1.000
_cell.length_c   1.000
_cell.angle_alpha   90.00
_cell.angle_beta   90.00
_cell.angle_gamma   90.00
#
_symmetry.space_group_name_H-M   'P 1'
#
loop_
_entity.id
_entity.type
_entity.pdbx_description
1 polymer ?
#
loop_
_entity_poly.entity_id
_entity_poly.type
_entity_poly.pdbx_seq_one_letter_code
_entity_poly.pdbx_strand_id
1 'polypeptide(L)'
;MPTSADQKSTPLATKTPPIVSQKEWEAAREQLLVKEKALTRTRDALAAERRRMPWMAIEKAYAFDGPTGRVSLLDLFEGRHQLIVYRAFFEPGVHGWPEHACIGCSLGADQVSNLAHLNARDTTLVYASRAPQTEIARLKARLGWEKIPWYTITDSFDADFGVDEWHGHNASFAMASAFSAPTSSTAAATRRWELSGATSI
;
A
#
# COMPACT_ATOMS: atom_id res chain seq x y z
N MET A 1 41.02 -4.81 20.14
CA MET A 1 40.60 -4.19 18.85
C MET A 1 40.66 -5.25 17.78
N PRO A 2 39.56 -5.92 17.38
CA PRO A 2 39.58 -6.77 16.20
C PRO A 2 39.19 -5.90 14.98
N THR A 3 40.00 -6.01 13.96
CA THR A 3 39.92 -5.33 12.68
C THR A 3 38.72 -5.79 11.87
N SER A 4 38.01 -4.82 11.31
CA SER A 4 36.92 -4.98 10.35
C SER A 4 37.39 -5.84 9.16
N ALA A 5 36.77 -7.01 8.99
CA ALA A 5 36.96 -7.82 7.80
C ALA A 5 36.12 -7.24 6.67
N ASP A 6 36.81 -6.76 5.62
CA ASP A 6 36.25 -6.39 4.33
C ASP A 6 35.40 -7.56 3.76
N GLN A 7 34.08 -7.44 3.85
CA GLN A 7 33.19 -8.26 3.06
C GLN A 7 33.22 -7.78 1.61
N LYS A 8 34.15 -8.32 0.83
CA LYS A 8 34.12 -8.23 -0.62
C LYS A 8 32.82 -8.87 -1.11
N SER A 9 31.86 -8.04 -1.51
CA SER A 9 30.69 -8.48 -2.27
C SER A 9 31.18 -9.12 -3.57
N THR A 10 31.06 -10.44 -3.69
CA THR A 10 31.27 -11.16 -4.95
C THR A 10 30.24 -10.64 -5.95
N PRO A 11 30.64 -10.10 -7.12
CA PRO A 11 29.68 -9.70 -8.13
C PRO A 11 28.88 -10.94 -8.54
N LEU A 12 27.55 -10.88 -8.44
CA LEU A 12 26.67 -11.86 -9.06
C LEU A 12 27.02 -11.91 -10.56
N ALA A 13 27.65 -12.99 -11.00
CA ALA A 13 27.93 -13.22 -12.41
C ALA A 13 26.58 -13.39 -13.13
N THR A 14 26.05 -12.28 -13.62
CA THR A 14 24.84 -12.26 -14.44
C THR A 14 25.18 -12.96 -15.75
N LYS A 15 24.72 -14.20 -15.92
CA LYS A 15 24.84 -14.90 -17.20
C LYS A 15 24.06 -14.09 -18.22
N THR A 16 24.77 -13.37 -19.07
CA THR A 16 24.15 -12.64 -20.18
C THR A 16 23.44 -13.63 -21.09
N PRO A 17 22.16 -13.43 -21.42
CA PRO A 17 21.46 -14.29 -22.37
C PRO A 17 22.18 -14.35 -23.72
N PRO A 18 22.06 -15.44 -24.49
CA PRO A 18 22.72 -15.57 -25.79
C PRO A 18 22.18 -14.53 -26.78
N ILE A 19 23.10 -14.01 -27.61
CA ILE A 19 22.71 -13.21 -28.77
C ILE A 19 22.36 -14.19 -29.89
N VAL A 20 21.15 -14.07 -30.45
CA VAL A 20 20.60 -15.00 -31.45
C VAL A 20 20.16 -14.24 -32.69
N SER A 21 19.79 -14.97 -33.76
CA SER A 21 19.20 -14.37 -34.95
C SER A 21 17.83 -13.76 -34.66
N GLN A 22 17.37 -12.82 -35.49
CA GLN A 22 16.03 -12.21 -35.37
C GLN A 22 14.93 -13.28 -35.37
N LYS A 23 15.01 -14.29 -36.23
CA LYS A 23 14.04 -15.38 -36.32
C LYS A 23 13.95 -16.20 -35.04
N GLU A 24 15.08 -16.51 -34.43
CA GLU A 24 15.13 -17.24 -33.15
C GLU A 24 14.59 -16.38 -32.01
N TRP A 25 14.89 -15.07 -32.01
CA TRP A 25 14.38 -14.13 -31.04
C TRP A 25 12.84 -14.00 -31.14
N GLU A 26 12.30 -13.87 -32.35
CA GLU A 26 10.87 -13.80 -32.60
C GLU A 26 10.15 -15.07 -32.13
N ALA A 27 10.69 -16.24 -32.41
CA ALA A 27 10.13 -17.51 -31.96
C ALA A 27 10.12 -17.62 -30.42
N ALA A 28 11.21 -17.23 -29.76
CA ALA A 28 11.29 -17.21 -28.31
C ALA A 28 10.29 -16.19 -27.70
N ARG A 29 10.17 -15.01 -28.30
CA ARG A 29 9.21 -13.98 -27.91
C ARG A 29 7.76 -14.47 -28.02
N GLU A 30 7.40 -15.15 -29.10
CA GLU A 30 6.05 -15.70 -29.25
C GLU A 30 5.72 -16.74 -28.18
N GLN A 31 6.66 -17.62 -27.86
CA GLN A 31 6.48 -18.60 -26.79
C GLN A 31 6.29 -17.92 -25.41
N LEU A 32 7.06 -16.86 -25.15
CA LEU A 32 6.91 -16.08 -23.92
C LEU A 32 5.56 -15.36 -23.87
N LEU A 33 5.14 -14.76 -24.98
CA LEU A 33 3.86 -14.03 -25.09
C LEU A 33 2.64 -14.94 -24.78
N VAL A 34 2.69 -16.23 -25.15
CA VAL A 34 1.64 -17.19 -24.78
C VAL A 34 1.52 -17.31 -23.26
N LYS A 35 2.65 -17.41 -22.56
CA LYS A 35 2.70 -17.49 -21.08
C LYS A 35 2.24 -16.20 -20.43
N GLU A 36 2.67 -15.04 -20.93
CA GLU A 36 2.24 -13.72 -20.45
C GLU A 36 0.73 -13.52 -20.58
N LYS A 37 0.14 -13.91 -21.72
CA LYS A 37 -1.31 -13.88 -21.92
C LYS A 37 -2.06 -14.82 -20.96
N ALA A 38 -1.53 -16.01 -20.71
CA ALA A 38 -2.10 -16.93 -19.74
C ALA A 38 -2.07 -16.36 -18.32
N LEU A 39 -0.96 -15.76 -17.91
CA LEU A 39 -0.83 -15.08 -16.61
C LEU A 39 -1.81 -13.91 -16.48
N THR A 40 -1.96 -13.09 -17.51
CA THR A 40 -2.94 -11.98 -17.53
C THR A 40 -4.36 -12.51 -17.31
N ARG A 41 -4.78 -13.55 -18.02
CA ARG A 41 -6.12 -14.17 -17.84
C ARG A 41 -6.31 -14.70 -16.41
N THR A 42 -5.28 -15.33 -15.84
CA THR A 42 -5.33 -15.83 -14.46
C THR A 42 -5.47 -14.68 -13.46
N ARG A 43 -4.73 -13.58 -13.65
CA ARG A 43 -4.87 -12.36 -12.83
C ARG A 43 -6.26 -11.76 -12.92
N ASP A 44 -6.84 -11.69 -14.12
CA ASP A 44 -8.18 -11.16 -14.33
C ASP A 44 -9.25 -12.03 -13.66
N ALA A 45 -9.12 -13.35 -13.74
CA ALA A 45 -9.99 -14.30 -13.06
C ALA A 45 -9.92 -14.12 -11.55
N LEU A 46 -8.72 -14.06 -10.98
CA LEU A 46 -8.52 -13.82 -9.55
C LEU A 46 -9.07 -12.44 -9.11
N ALA A 47 -8.89 -11.40 -9.92
CA ALA A 47 -9.47 -10.09 -9.64
C ALA A 47 -11.01 -10.14 -9.66
N ALA A 48 -11.61 -10.94 -10.55
CA ALA A 48 -13.05 -11.16 -10.57
C ALA A 48 -13.54 -11.92 -9.33
N GLU A 49 -12.80 -12.92 -8.86
CA GLU A 49 -13.11 -13.63 -7.60
C GLU A 49 -13.02 -12.69 -6.40
N ARG A 50 -11.98 -11.86 -6.32
CA ARG A 50 -11.83 -10.84 -5.29
C ARG A 50 -13.02 -9.88 -5.25
N ARG A 51 -13.53 -9.44 -6.39
CA ARG A 51 -14.73 -8.57 -6.44
C ARG A 51 -15.99 -9.25 -5.90
N ARG A 52 -16.06 -10.57 -5.92
CA ARG A 52 -17.19 -11.36 -5.38
C ARG A 52 -17.02 -11.75 -3.91
N MET A 53 -15.84 -11.55 -3.31
CA MET A 53 -15.65 -11.81 -1.88
C MET A 53 -16.64 -11.02 -1.05
N PRO A 54 -17.22 -11.61 0.02
CA PRO A 54 -18.07 -10.88 0.93
C PRO A 54 -17.32 -9.74 1.63
N TRP A 55 -18.04 -8.73 2.05
CA TRP A 55 -17.53 -7.64 2.85
C TRP A 55 -17.75 -7.95 4.33
N MET A 56 -16.80 -7.53 5.17
CA MET A 56 -16.92 -7.58 6.62
C MET A 56 -17.35 -6.21 7.13
N ALA A 57 -18.44 -6.15 7.92
CA ALA A 57 -18.88 -4.91 8.55
C ALA A 57 -17.83 -4.41 9.56
N ILE A 58 -17.61 -3.11 9.59
CA ILE A 58 -16.77 -2.45 10.59
C ILE A 58 -17.72 -1.83 11.62
N GLU A 59 -17.78 -2.45 12.80
CA GLU A 59 -18.63 -1.99 13.91
C GLU A 59 -17.85 -1.13 14.92
N LYS A 60 -16.54 -1.29 14.95
CA LYS A 60 -15.65 -0.56 15.84
C LYS A 60 -15.35 0.83 15.31
N ALA A 61 -15.45 1.83 16.18
CA ALA A 61 -15.02 3.18 15.86
C ALA A 61 -13.48 3.26 15.93
N TYR A 62 -12.84 3.59 14.83
CA TYR A 62 -11.41 3.85 14.74
C TYR A 62 -11.14 5.34 14.64
N ALA A 63 -10.05 5.77 15.27
CA ALA A 63 -9.60 7.15 15.25
C ALA A 63 -8.12 7.25 14.86
N PHE A 64 -7.83 8.30 14.12
CA PHE A 64 -6.49 8.60 13.63
C PHE A 64 -6.14 10.04 13.99
N ASP A 65 -4.86 10.32 14.17
CA ASP A 65 -4.42 11.70 14.21
C ASP A 65 -3.99 12.14 12.80
N GLY A 66 -4.59 13.23 12.33
CA GLY A 66 -4.27 13.88 11.07
C GLY A 66 -3.51 15.19 11.28
N PRO A 67 -3.10 15.86 10.20
CA PRO A 67 -2.34 17.10 10.28
C PRO A 67 -3.11 18.26 10.96
N THR A 68 -4.44 18.20 10.99
CA THR A 68 -5.32 19.22 11.57
C THR A 68 -6.02 18.76 12.84
N GLY A 69 -5.70 17.57 13.35
CA GLY A 69 -6.29 16.99 14.55
C GLY A 69 -6.84 15.59 14.33
N ARG A 70 -7.61 15.13 15.31
CA ARG A 70 -8.15 13.78 15.33
C ARG A 70 -9.32 13.62 14.36
N VAL A 71 -9.32 12.53 13.62
CA VAL A 71 -10.33 12.16 12.62
C VAL A 71 -10.79 10.72 12.81
N SER A 72 -12.01 10.41 12.39
CA SER A 72 -12.55 9.05 12.37
C SER A 72 -12.16 8.30 11.09
N LEU A 73 -12.37 6.98 11.06
CA LEU A 73 -12.23 6.19 9.83
C LEU A 73 -13.13 6.72 8.71
N LEU A 74 -14.33 7.20 9.05
CA LEU A 74 -15.27 7.73 8.05
C LEU A 74 -14.76 9.05 7.43
N ASP A 75 -14.08 9.89 8.20
CA ASP A 75 -13.49 11.14 7.70
C ASP A 75 -12.41 10.87 6.64
N LEU A 76 -11.69 9.72 6.74
CA LEU A 76 -10.67 9.34 5.76
C LEU A 76 -11.23 9.08 4.36
N PHE A 77 -12.53 8.83 4.24
CA PHE A 77 -13.18 8.68 2.93
C PHE A 77 -13.30 10.01 2.17
N GLU A 78 -13.21 11.15 2.87
CA GLU A 78 -13.35 12.49 2.27
C GLU A 78 -14.64 12.64 1.42
N GLY A 79 -15.73 12.02 1.87
CA GLY A 79 -17.03 12.00 1.18
C GLY A 79 -17.12 11.05 0.00
N ARG A 80 -16.11 10.24 -0.29
CA ARG A 80 -16.11 9.20 -1.34
C ARG A 80 -16.57 7.85 -0.78
N HIS A 81 -17.06 6.97 -1.66
CA HIS A 81 -17.56 5.67 -1.22
C HIS A 81 -16.48 4.61 -1.05
N GLN A 82 -15.28 4.83 -1.59
CA GLN A 82 -14.19 3.86 -1.52
C GLN A 82 -12.97 4.47 -0.84
N LEU A 83 -12.36 3.69 0.05
CA LEU A 83 -11.14 4.06 0.77
C LEU A 83 -10.11 2.95 0.63
N ILE A 84 -8.89 3.33 0.25
CA ILE A 84 -7.71 2.49 0.32
C ILE A 84 -6.81 3.06 1.42
N VAL A 85 -6.58 2.28 2.47
CA VAL A 85 -5.59 2.62 3.51
C VAL A 85 -4.33 1.80 3.25
N TYR A 86 -3.23 2.46 2.94
CA TYR A 86 -1.93 1.83 2.87
C TYR A 86 -1.24 1.93 4.23
N ARG A 87 -1.04 0.78 4.89
CA ARG A 87 -0.25 0.70 6.12
C ARG A 87 1.22 0.84 5.76
N ALA A 88 1.79 2.00 6.02
CA ALA A 88 3.20 2.29 5.79
C ALA A 88 4.03 1.91 7.03
N PHE A 89 5.18 1.29 6.80
CA PHE A 89 6.10 0.90 7.86
C PHE A 89 7.04 2.06 8.17
N PHE A 90 6.53 3.00 8.98
CA PHE A 90 7.23 4.18 9.43
C PHE A 90 6.85 4.48 10.89
N GLU A 91 7.71 4.10 11.84
CA GLU A 91 7.45 4.20 13.28
C GLU A 91 8.71 3.85 14.08
N PRO A 92 8.79 4.16 15.39
CA PRO A 92 9.88 3.75 16.27
C PRO A 92 10.14 2.24 16.20
N GLY A 93 11.41 1.85 16.08
CA GLY A 93 11.84 0.46 15.96
C GLY A 93 11.98 -0.05 14.53
N VAL A 94 11.41 0.63 13.54
CA VAL A 94 11.61 0.32 12.12
C VAL A 94 12.98 0.82 11.66
N HIS A 95 13.67 0.01 10.84
CA HIS A 95 14.98 0.41 10.31
C HIS A 95 14.90 1.73 9.57
N GLY A 96 15.79 2.65 9.92
CA GLY A 96 15.84 3.98 9.34
C GLY A 96 14.99 5.05 10.04
N TRP A 97 14.22 4.69 11.06
CA TRP A 97 13.46 5.63 11.87
C TRP A 97 14.39 6.64 12.60
N PRO A 98 14.06 7.93 12.66
CA PRO A 98 12.95 8.64 11.98
C PRO A 98 13.36 9.20 10.60
N GLU A 99 14.55 8.88 10.11
CA GLU A 99 15.15 9.52 8.93
C GLU A 99 14.50 9.05 7.62
N HIS A 100 14.05 7.81 7.54
CA HIS A 100 13.33 7.30 6.37
C HIS A 100 12.34 6.17 6.73
N ALA A 101 11.33 6.00 5.92
CA ALA A 101 10.42 4.87 6.00
C ALA A 101 11.07 3.60 5.39
N CYS A 102 10.43 2.45 5.57
CA CYS A 102 10.77 1.22 4.84
C CYS A 102 10.95 1.51 3.35
N ILE A 103 11.98 0.94 2.73
CA ILE A 103 12.35 1.19 1.32
C ILE A 103 11.16 0.90 0.38
N GLY A 104 10.46 -0.22 0.56
CA GLY A 104 9.29 -0.58 -0.25
C GLY A 104 8.13 0.42 -0.08
N CYS A 105 7.88 0.90 1.14
CA CYS A 105 6.87 1.92 1.41
C CYS A 105 7.24 3.26 0.76
N SER A 106 8.52 3.63 0.79
CA SER A 106 9.03 4.84 0.14
C SER A 106 8.89 4.76 -1.38
N LEU A 107 9.28 3.63 -1.99
CA LEU A 107 9.09 3.40 -3.42
C LEU A 107 7.61 3.51 -3.81
N GLY A 108 6.70 2.96 -2.99
CA GLY A 108 5.26 3.11 -3.19
C GLY A 108 4.80 4.57 -3.13
N ALA A 109 5.30 5.35 -2.15
CA ALA A 109 4.99 6.76 -2.01
C ALA A 109 5.50 7.60 -3.20
N ASP A 110 6.70 7.32 -3.70
CA ASP A 110 7.27 7.99 -4.87
C ASP A 110 6.42 7.80 -6.14
N GLN A 111 5.70 6.68 -6.24
CA GLN A 111 4.79 6.41 -7.37
C GLN A 111 3.43 7.11 -7.24
N VAL A 112 3.08 7.59 -6.04
CA VAL A 112 1.79 8.28 -5.77
C VAL A 112 1.94 9.78 -6.00
N SER A 113 2.12 10.20 -7.23
CA SER A 113 2.30 11.61 -7.58
C SER A 113 0.98 12.40 -7.70
N ASN A 114 -0.12 11.73 -8.06
CA ASN A 114 -1.41 12.38 -8.29
C ASN A 114 -2.59 11.45 -7.98
N LEU A 115 -3.45 11.88 -7.07
CA LEU A 115 -4.63 11.14 -6.63
C LEU A 115 -5.88 11.40 -7.49
N ALA A 116 -5.84 12.34 -8.45
CA ALA A 116 -7.00 12.74 -9.23
C ALA A 116 -7.69 11.57 -9.95
N HIS A 117 -6.92 10.61 -10.46
CA HIS A 117 -7.49 9.45 -11.15
C HIS A 117 -8.23 8.49 -10.20
N LEU A 118 -7.75 8.33 -8.97
CA LEU A 118 -8.46 7.57 -7.93
C LEU A 118 -9.70 8.33 -7.49
N ASN A 119 -9.57 9.62 -7.20
CA ASN A 119 -10.67 10.47 -6.78
C ASN A 119 -11.80 10.50 -7.83
N ALA A 120 -11.47 10.55 -9.11
CA ALA A 120 -12.45 10.46 -10.21
C ALA A 120 -13.16 9.08 -10.29
N ARG A 121 -12.65 8.07 -9.59
CA ARG A 121 -13.26 6.76 -9.44
C ARG A 121 -13.89 6.58 -8.06
N ASP A 122 -14.26 7.70 -7.42
CA ASP A 122 -14.91 7.70 -6.12
C ASP A 122 -14.09 6.97 -5.04
N THR A 123 -12.76 7.09 -5.13
CA THR A 123 -11.81 6.37 -4.27
C THR A 123 -10.83 7.35 -3.62
N THR A 124 -10.70 7.27 -2.31
CA THR A 124 -9.65 7.96 -1.54
C THR A 124 -8.52 6.99 -1.25
N LEU A 125 -7.29 7.43 -1.41
CA LEU A 125 -6.09 6.73 -0.95
C LEU A 125 -5.45 7.54 0.17
N VAL A 126 -5.23 6.88 1.30
CA VAL A 126 -4.47 7.44 2.42
C VAL A 126 -3.35 6.50 2.85
N TYR A 127 -2.29 7.08 3.39
CA TYR A 127 -1.25 6.36 4.10
C TYR A 127 -1.55 6.42 5.60
N ALA A 128 -1.21 5.36 6.32
CA ALA A 128 -1.33 5.30 7.77
C ALA A 128 -0.13 4.59 8.37
N SER A 129 0.38 5.08 9.50
CA SER A 129 1.49 4.48 10.25
C SER A 129 1.38 4.84 11.72
N ARG A 130 2.22 4.27 12.58
CA ARG A 130 2.26 4.63 14.00
C ARG A 130 3.20 5.80 14.30
N ALA A 131 3.79 6.42 13.27
CA ALA A 131 4.60 7.62 13.42
C ALA A 131 3.77 8.81 13.94
N PRO A 132 4.32 9.66 14.82
CA PRO A 132 3.71 10.94 15.18
C PRO A 132 3.57 11.84 13.93
N GLN A 133 2.53 12.69 13.89
CA GLN A 133 2.31 13.64 12.79
C GLN A 133 3.48 14.57 12.53
N THR A 134 4.24 14.94 13.56
CA THR A 134 5.46 15.75 13.44
C THR A 134 6.51 15.09 12.57
N GLU A 135 6.75 13.77 12.75
CA GLU A 135 7.73 13.02 11.98
C GLU A 135 7.20 12.70 10.57
N ILE A 136 5.89 12.43 10.44
CA ILE A 136 5.25 12.29 9.14
C ILE A 136 5.40 13.56 8.30
N ALA A 137 5.12 14.72 8.87
CA ALA A 137 5.25 16.01 8.20
C ALA A 137 6.70 16.29 7.77
N ARG A 138 7.67 16.01 8.67
CA ARG A 138 9.10 16.14 8.38
C ARG A 138 9.56 15.24 7.23
N LEU A 139 9.15 13.97 7.26
CA LEU A 139 9.48 13.00 6.20
C LEU A 139 8.88 13.44 4.86
N LYS A 140 7.59 13.80 4.84
CA LYS A 140 6.88 14.26 3.63
C LYS A 140 7.55 15.48 3.01
N ALA A 141 7.87 16.50 3.81
CA ALA A 141 8.54 17.71 3.34
C ALA A 141 9.92 17.41 2.73
N ARG A 142 10.68 16.47 3.31
CA ARG A 142 12.01 16.10 2.82
C ARG A 142 11.95 15.33 1.50
N LEU A 143 10.92 14.50 1.29
CA LEU A 143 10.81 13.60 0.15
C LEU A 143 9.84 14.08 -0.94
N GLY A 144 9.21 15.24 -0.76
CA GLY A 144 8.28 15.80 -1.74
C GLY A 144 6.92 15.09 -1.77
N TRP A 145 6.49 14.53 -0.63
CA TRP A 145 5.24 13.77 -0.52
C TRP A 145 4.08 14.57 0.08
N GLU A 146 4.11 15.90 0.00
CA GLU A 146 3.12 16.78 0.63
C GLU A 146 1.68 16.45 0.23
N LYS A 147 1.48 15.95 -0.99
CA LYS A 147 0.16 15.60 -1.53
C LYS A 147 -0.40 14.27 -1.04
N ILE A 148 0.42 13.42 -0.39
CA ILE A 148 -0.03 12.15 0.12
C ILE A 148 -0.73 12.37 1.47
N PRO A 149 -2.05 12.07 1.61
CA PRO A 149 -2.71 12.07 2.90
C PRO A 149 -2.08 10.99 3.77
N TRP A 150 -1.58 11.36 4.97
CA TRP A 150 -0.92 10.41 5.85
C TRP A 150 -1.32 10.66 7.30
N TYR A 151 -1.81 9.61 7.95
CA TYR A 151 -2.42 9.66 9.28
C TYR A 151 -1.66 8.77 10.27
N THR A 152 -1.72 9.14 11.55
CA THR A 152 -1.17 8.34 12.65
C THR A 152 -2.25 7.39 13.16
N ILE A 153 -1.94 6.10 13.21
CA ILE A 153 -2.78 5.08 13.84
C ILE A 153 -2.62 5.20 15.35
N THR A 154 -3.72 5.45 16.05
CA THR A 154 -3.72 5.67 17.52
C THR A 154 -4.30 4.50 18.32
N ASP A 155 -4.92 3.55 17.64
CA ASP A 155 -5.58 2.38 18.24
C ASP A 155 -5.11 1.06 17.61
N SER A 156 -5.93 0.03 17.63
CA SER A 156 -5.61 -1.31 17.11
C SER A 156 -6.02 -1.50 15.64
N PHE A 157 -6.20 -0.44 14.85
CA PHE A 157 -6.68 -0.54 13.47
C PHE A 157 -5.83 -1.50 12.63
N ASP A 158 -4.51 -1.38 12.67
CA ASP A 158 -3.60 -2.22 11.90
C ASP A 158 -3.64 -3.69 12.36
N ALA A 159 -3.68 -3.96 13.68
CA ALA A 159 -3.80 -5.29 14.23
C ALA A 159 -5.16 -5.94 13.91
N ASP A 160 -6.25 -5.19 14.08
CA ASP A 160 -7.60 -5.70 13.79
C ASP A 160 -7.79 -6.07 12.32
N PHE A 161 -7.06 -5.42 11.41
CA PHE A 161 -7.03 -5.76 9.98
C PHE A 161 -5.82 -6.59 9.56
N GLY A 162 -5.01 -7.07 10.52
CA GLY A 162 -3.89 -7.98 10.32
C GLY A 162 -2.77 -7.42 9.45
N VAL A 163 -2.45 -6.13 9.61
CA VAL A 163 -1.36 -5.41 8.92
C VAL A 163 -0.42 -4.75 9.92
N ASP A 164 -0.31 -5.29 11.12
CA ASP A 164 0.49 -4.77 12.24
C ASP A 164 1.98 -5.08 12.12
N GLU A 165 2.35 -6.22 11.50
CA GLU A 165 3.74 -6.65 11.40
C GLU A 165 4.45 -6.11 10.15
N TRP A 166 3.70 -5.76 9.08
CA TRP A 166 4.23 -5.39 7.79
C TRP A 166 3.38 -4.30 7.13
N HIS A 167 3.81 -3.87 5.96
CA HIS A 167 3.00 -3.00 5.11
C HIS A 167 1.86 -3.80 4.45
N GLY A 168 0.74 -3.13 4.17
CA GLY A 168 -0.41 -3.75 3.54
C GLY A 168 -1.42 -2.74 3.03
N HIS A 169 -2.38 -3.23 2.26
CA HIS A 169 -3.49 -2.42 1.77
C HIS A 169 -4.81 -2.93 2.34
N ASN A 170 -5.59 -2.04 2.93
CA ASN A 170 -6.98 -2.29 3.28
C ASN A 170 -7.88 -1.50 2.32
N ALA A 171 -8.82 -2.18 1.68
CA ALA A 171 -9.85 -1.54 0.89
C ALA A 171 -11.17 -1.57 1.66
N SER A 172 -11.77 -0.41 1.85
CA SER A 172 -13.03 -0.24 2.56
C SER A 172 -14.06 0.44 1.67
N PHE A 173 -15.33 0.15 1.93
CA PHE A 173 -16.45 0.76 1.24
C PHE A 173 -17.41 1.36 2.27
N ALA A 174 -17.76 2.64 2.13
CA ALA A 174 -18.76 3.29 2.94
C ALA A 174 -20.14 3.13 2.30
N MET A 175 -21.13 2.70 3.09
CA MET A 175 -22.51 2.68 2.63
C MET A 175 -23.07 4.10 2.56
N ALA A 176 -23.94 4.38 1.60
CA ALA A 176 -24.52 5.72 1.41
C ALA A 176 -25.17 6.28 2.69
N SER A 177 -25.75 5.42 3.54
CA SER A 177 -26.30 5.80 4.84
C SER A 177 -25.26 6.34 5.83
N ALA A 178 -24.00 6.00 5.68
CA ALA A 178 -22.92 6.44 6.56
C ALA A 178 -22.66 7.95 6.49
N PHE A 179 -22.89 8.56 5.32
CA PHE A 179 -22.69 10.00 5.13
C PHE A 179 -23.91 10.83 5.52
N SER A 180 -25.10 10.20 5.60
CA SER A 180 -26.36 10.87 5.93
C SER A 180 -26.78 10.75 7.40
N ALA A 181 -26.23 9.75 8.13
CA ALA A 181 -26.52 9.52 9.53
C ALA A 181 -25.29 9.01 10.29
N PRO A 182 -24.42 9.87 10.80
CA PRO A 182 -23.14 9.49 11.42
C PRO A 182 -23.25 8.69 12.73
N THR A 183 -24.47 8.39 13.17
CA THR A 183 -24.73 7.68 14.44
C THR A 183 -25.00 6.18 14.29
N SER A 184 -25.03 5.62 13.07
CA SER A 184 -25.20 4.17 12.89
C SER A 184 -23.86 3.44 13.03
N SER A 185 -23.79 2.42 13.86
CA SER A 185 -22.61 1.60 14.15
C SER A 185 -22.08 0.81 12.95
N THR A 186 -22.77 0.76 11.83
CA THR A 186 -22.38 0.01 10.63
C THR A 186 -22.22 0.96 9.45
N ALA A 187 -21.22 1.83 9.52
CA ALA A 187 -21.02 2.87 8.51
C ALA A 187 -20.08 2.44 7.37
N ALA A 188 -19.24 1.44 7.57
CA ALA A 188 -18.29 0.97 6.59
C ALA A 188 -18.15 -0.55 6.59
N ALA A 189 -17.76 -1.09 5.46
CA ALA A 189 -17.38 -2.50 5.33
C ALA A 189 -16.02 -2.59 4.66
N THR A 190 -15.22 -3.57 5.02
CA THR A 190 -13.84 -3.71 4.54
C THR A 190 -13.58 -5.06 3.89
N ARG A 191 -12.60 -5.07 2.99
CA ARG A 191 -11.90 -6.27 2.52
C ARG A 191 -10.41 -6.04 2.67
N ARG A 192 -9.71 -7.04 3.19
CA ARG A 192 -8.25 -7.03 3.26
C ARG A 192 -7.67 -7.57 1.95
N TRP A 193 -6.61 -6.92 1.47
CA TRP A 193 -5.77 -7.41 0.39
C TRP A 193 -4.33 -7.48 0.88
N GLU A 194 -3.81 -8.68 1.02
CA GLU A 194 -2.37 -8.86 0.99
C GLU A 194 -1.95 -8.94 -0.48
N LEU A 195 -1.08 -8.06 -0.90
CA LEU A 195 -0.24 -8.32 -2.05
C LEU A 195 0.81 -9.33 -1.59
N SER A 196 0.42 -10.62 -1.53
CA SER A 196 1.37 -11.72 -1.41
C SER A 196 2.22 -11.72 -2.67
N GLY A 197 3.40 -11.12 -2.60
CA GLY A 197 4.30 -11.00 -3.73
C GLY A 197 5.29 -9.85 -3.64
N ALA A 198 5.64 -9.39 -2.44
CA ALA A 198 6.91 -8.71 -2.25
C ALA A 198 8.01 -9.77 -2.40
N THR A 199 8.27 -10.16 -3.65
CA THR A 199 9.48 -10.88 -4.00
C THR A 199 10.64 -10.01 -3.57
N SER A 200 11.42 -10.53 -2.63
CA SER A 200 12.75 -10.02 -2.33
C SER A 200 13.50 -9.84 -3.64
N ILE A 201 13.83 -8.61 -4.00
CA ILE A 201 14.84 -8.27 -4.98
C ILE A 201 16.16 -8.12 -4.25
#